data_fc5afabd18c47be7ab2be72704504b2b
#
_entry.id   fc5afabd18c47be7ab2be72704504b2b
#
_cell.length_a   1.000
_cell.length_b   1.000
_cell.length_c   1.000
_cell.angle_alpha   90.00
_cell.angle_beta   90.00
_cell.angle_gamma   90.00
#
_symmetry.space_group_name_H-M   'P 1'
#
loop_
_entity.id
_entity.type
_entity.pdbx_description
1 polymer ?
#
loop_
_entity_poly.entity_id
_entity_poly.type
_entity_poly.pdbx_seq_one_letter_code
_entity_poly.pdbx_strand_id
1 'polypeptide(L)'
;HKGNLQKGLGLKLPTGDYKFQDYFHTSDSTKALGPVDQSIQLGDGGTGFTTEINGFYNVSHVVNLYGNFYYLLSPRDQNGVSTAREGVPSSLSIANGSSVMSVPDQYMIRIGANFNVDNWIFSGGVRDECLPVHDLIGGSDGFRRPGFIISGEPGVTLKLKKVTLYAFVPIAIIRDRTQSVPDKITTELTGK
;
A
#
# COMPACT_ATOMS: atom_id res chain seq x y z
N HIS A 1 -4.87 -19.25 -27.49
CA HIS A 1 -5.90 -18.54 -26.73
C HIS A 1 -5.77 -17.03 -26.97
N LYS A 2 -6.92 -16.35 -27.20
CA LYS A 2 -6.93 -14.89 -27.35
C LYS A 2 -6.69 -14.15 -26.04
N GLY A 3 -6.97 -14.77 -24.88
CA GLY A 3 -6.76 -14.19 -23.57
C GLY A 3 -6.93 -15.21 -22.46
N ASN A 4 -6.60 -14.81 -21.25
CA ASN A 4 -6.81 -15.58 -20.03
C ASN A 4 -7.07 -14.64 -18.84
N LEU A 5 -7.79 -15.16 -17.85
CA LEU A 5 -8.06 -14.50 -16.59
C LEU A 5 -7.72 -15.47 -15.45
N GLN A 6 -6.86 -15.02 -14.55
CA GLN A 6 -6.46 -15.75 -13.36
C GLN A 6 -6.97 -15.01 -12.12
N LYS A 7 -7.52 -15.76 -11.18
CA LYS A 7 -7.95 -15.25 -9.87
C LYS A 7 -7.06 -15.87 -8.80
N GLY A 8 -6.63 -15.09 -7.84
CA GLY A 8 -5.86 -15.48 -6.68
C GLY A 8 -6.54 -15.07 -5.37
N LEU A 9 -6.46 -15.92 -4.38
CA LEU A 9 -6.82 -15.61 -3.00
C LEU A 9 -5.60 -15.89 -2.12
N GLY A 10 -5.35 -15.04 -1.15
CA GLY A 10 -4.24 -15.21 -0.23
C GLY A 10 -4.59 -14.80 1.18
N LEU A 11 -3.70 -15.12 2.10
CA LEU A 11 -3.79 -14.77 3.51
C LEU A 11 -2.51 -14.03 3.91
N LYS A 12 -2.67 -12.84 4.47
CA LYS A 12 -1.60 -12.09 5.12
C LYS A 12 -1.58 -12.45 6.60
N LEU A 13 -0.44 -12.88 7.12
CA LEU A 13 -0.25 -13.17 8.53
C LEU A 13 0.60 -12.08 9.20
N PRO A 14 0.29 -11.69 10.45
CA PRO A 14 1.01 -10.65 11.19
C PRO A 14 2.32 -11.20 11.79
N THR A 15 3.23 -11.67 10.95
CA THR A 15 4.48 -12.31 11.37
C THR A 15 5.63 -11.32 11.61
N GLY A 16 5.50 -10.06 11.16
CA GLY A 16 6.48 -9.01 11.41
C GLY A 16 6.35 -8.39 12.80
N ASP A 17 7.45 -7.84 13.31
CA ASP A 17 7.45 -7.10 14.57
C ASP A 17 6.85 -5.70 14.40
N TYR A 18 5.53 -5.62 14.48
CA TYR A 18 4.77 -4.37 14.33
C TYR A 18 4.78 -3.51 15.61
N LYS A 19 5.39 -3.98 16.70
CA LYS A 19 5.53 -3.27 17.97
C LYS A 19 6.95 -2.77 18.22
N PHE A 20 7.79 -2.79 17.21
CA PHE A 20 9.18 -2.39 17.33
C PHE A 20 9.30 -0.97 17.88
N GLN A 21 10.18 -0.80 18.88
CA GLN A 21 10.48 0.45 19.54
C GLN A 21 11.96 0.78 19.42
N ASP A 22 12.27 2.06 19.39
CA ASP A 22 13.64 2.55 19.40
C ASP A 22 13.74 3.83 20.23
N TYR A 23 14.99 4.26 20.51
CA TYR A 23 15.26 5.46 21.27
C TYR A 23 15.25 6.70 20.37
N PHE A 24 14.43 7.66 20.75
CA PHE A 24 14.36 8.97 20.10
C PHE A 24 14.98 10.05 20.98
N HIS A 25 15.77 10.93 20.39
CA HIS A 25 16.27 12.12 21.09
C HIS A 25 15.12 13.09 21.33
N THR A 26 14.85 13.40 22.61
CA THR A 26 13.85 14.40 23.02
C THR A 26 14.50 15.74 23.34
N SER A 27 15.80 15.71 23.64
CA SER A 27 16.69 16.87 23.78
C SER A 27 18.13 16.42 23.51
N ASP A 28 19.09 17.34 23.57
CA ASP A 28 20.51 17.04 23.35
C ASP A 28 21.07 15.97 24.30
N SER A 29 20.47 15.80 25.48
CA SER A 29 20.95 14.89 26.54
C SER A 29 19.96 13.80 26.91
N THR A 30 18.72 13.83 26.43
CA THR A 30 17.68 12.88 26.84
C THR A 30 17.14 12.07 25.67
N LYS A 31 16.87 10.78 25.91
CA LYS A 31 16.27 9.86 24.95
C LYS A 31 15.03 9.24 25.58
N ALA A 32 13.97 9.12 24.78
CA ALA A 32 12.76 8.37 25.14
C ALA A 32 12.64 7.12 24.25
N LEU A 33 12.27 6.01 24.87
CA LEU A 33 11.92 4.78 24.15
C LEU A 33 10.48 4.90 23.67
N GLY A 34 10.24 4.65 22.40
CA GLY A 34 8.90 4.71 21.84
C GLY A 34 8.76 3.95 20.52
N PRO A 35 7.52 3.76 20.05
CA PRO A 35 7.28 3.06 18.79
C PRO A 35 7.87 3.85 17.61
N VAL A 36 8.47 3.13 16.67
CA VAL A 36 8.94 3.73 15.43
C VAL A 36 7.73 4.12 14.56
N ASP A 37 7.97 4.99 13.57
CA ASP A 37 6.92 5.46 12.65
C ASP A 37 6.26 4.28 11.92
N GLN A 38 4.95 4.37 11.68
CA GLN A 38 4.16 3.32 11.01
C GLN A 38 4.76 2.91 9.66
N SER A 39 5.39 3.83 8.94
CA SER A 39 5.97 3.57 7.62
C SER A 39 7.22 2.70 7.63
N ILE A 40 7.88 2.53 8.79
CA ILE A 40 9.08 1.71 8.95
C ILE A 40 8.88 0.52 9.89
N GLN A 41 7.68 0.32 10.40
CA GLN A 41 7.33 -0.90 11.15
C GLN A 41 7.42 -2.13 10.26
N LEU A 42 7.87 -3.26 10.81
CA LEU A 42 7.97 -4.55 10.11
C LEU A 42 6.60 -5.25 10.00
N GLY A 43 5.57 -4.50 9.65
CA GLY A 43 4.19 -4.96 9.53
C GLY A 43 3.22 -4.08 10.30
N ASP A 44 1.94 -4.28 10.07
CA ASP A 44 0.84 -3.54 10.71
C ASP A 44 0.14 -4.32 11.85
N GLY A 45 0.52 -5.60 12.05
CA GLY A 45 -0.04 -6.45 13.09
C GLY A 45 -1.44 -7.00 12.80
N GLY A 46 -1.95 -6.84 11.58
CA GLY A 46 -3.25 -7.38 11.16
C GLY A 46 -3.13 -8.65 10.33
N THR A 47 -4.05 -9.59 10.57
CA THR A 47 -4.35 -10.66 9.62
C THR A 47 -5.22 -10.10 8.52
N GLY A 48 -4.88 -10.34 7.26
CA GLY A 48 -5.62 -9.82 6.12
C GLY A 48 -5.88 -10.89 5.08
N PHE A 49 -6.84 -10.61 4.19
CA PHE A 49 -7.18 -11.45 3.04
C PHE A 49 -6.81 -10.70 1.77
N THR A 50 -6.12 -11.37 0.85
CA THR A 50 -5.80 -10.78 -0.45
C THR A 50 -6.66 -11.40 -1.54
N THR A 51 -7.10 -10.55 -2.46
CA THR A 51 -7.75 -10.95 -3.70
C THR A 51 -6.96 -10.38 -4.86
N GLU A 52 -6.67 -11.23 -5.84
CA GLU A 52 -5.96 -10.85 -7.05
C GLU A 52 -6.74 -11.26 -8.29
N ILE A 53 -6.74 -10.41 -9.30
CA ILE A 53 -7.23 -10.69 -10.63
C ILE A 53 -6.15 -10.28 -11.62
N ASN A 54 -5.64 -11.25 -12.39
CA ASN A 54 -4.62 -11.04 -13.39
C ASN A 54 -5.17 -11.49 -14.75
N GLY A 55 -5.06 -10.63 -15.75
CA GLY A 55 -5.59 -10.95 -17.07
C GLY A 55 -4.69 -10.43 -18.18
N PHE A 56 -4.80 -11.09 -19.32
CA PHE A 56 -4.23 -10.58 -20.57
C PHE A 56 -5.14 -10.87 -21.75
N TYR A 57 -5.02 -10.07 -22.79
CA TYR A 57 -5.73 -10.24 -24.04
C TYR A 57 -4.81 -9.96 -25.22
N ASN A 58 -4.63 -10.94 -26.11
CA ASN A 58 -3.84 -10.81 -27.32
C ASN A 58 -4.65 -10.10 -28.41
N VAL A 59 -4.32 -8.85 -28.68
CA VAL A 59 -4.91 -8.09 -29.78
C VAL A 59 -4.38 -8.59 -31.12
N SER A 60 -3.07 -8.85 -31.16
CA SER A 60 -2.38 -9.41 -32.32
C SER A 60 -1.22 -10.33 -31.88
N HIS A 61 -0.44 -10.84 -32.82
CA HIS A 61 0.79 -11.59 -32.50
C HIS A 61 1.88 -10.72 -31.88
N VAL A 62 1.83 -9.41 -32.10
CA VAL A 62 2.82 -8.44 -31.61
C VAL A 62 2.33 -7.74 -30.36
N VAL A 63 1.02 -7.46 -30.25
CA VAL A 63 0.45 -6.63 -29.19
C VAL A 63 -0.45 -7.45 -28.28
N ASN A 64 -0.21 -7.38 -26.97
CA ASN A 64 -1.15 -7.86 -25.96
C ASN A 64 -1.40 -6.81 -24.90
N LEU A 65 -2.63 -6.79 -24.38
CA LEU A 65 -3.03 -5.97 -23.23
C LEU A 65 -2.92 -6.81 -21.97
N TYR A 66 -2.59 -6.17 -20.86
CA TYR A 66 -2.62 -6.80 -19.55
C TYR A 66 -3.34 -5.94 -18.52
N GLY A 67 -3.89 -6.60 -17.50
CA GLY A 67 -4.49 -5.95 -16.35
C GLY A 67 -4.24 -6.77 -15.09
N ASN A 68 -3.94 -6.07 -13.99
CA ASN A 68 -3.79 -6.65 -12.68
C ASN A 68 -4.63 -5.83 -11.69
N PHE A 69 -5.32 -6.51 -10.81
CA PHE A 69 -6.01 -5.94 -9.67
C PHE A 69 -5.58 -6.70 -8.43
N TYR A 70 -5.24 -5.97 -7.38
CA TYR A 70 -4.92 -6.52 -6.07
C TYR A 70 -5.68 -5.75 -5.00
N TYR A 71 -6.24 -6.45 -4.05
CA TYR A 71 -6.87 -5.86 -2.87
C TYR A 71 -6.45 -6.65 -1.63
N LEU A 72 -5.94 -5.93 -0.62
CA LEU A 72 -5.71 -6.44 0.72
C LEU A 72 -6.82 -5.91 1.63
N LEU A 73 -7.61 -6.81 2.15
CA LEU A 73 -8.67 -6.54 3.13
C LEU A 73 -8.13 -6.85 4.51
N SER A 74 -8.20 -5.88 5.42
CA SER A 74 -7.72 -5.96 6.79
C SER A 74 -8.88 -5.78 7.78
N PRO A 75 -9.49 -6.85 8.30
CA PRO A 75 -10.65 -6.74 9.20
C PRO A 75 -10.34 -6.08 10.53
N ARG A 76 -9.07 -6.02 10.91
CA ARG A 76 -8.63 -5.38 12.15
C ARG A 76 -8.49 -3.88 11.92
N ASP A 77 -9.14 -3.08 12.76
CA ASP A 77 -9.12 -1.62 12.69
C ASP A 77 -7.79 -1.02 13.17
N GLN A 78 -7.40 -1.32 14.40
CA GLN A 78 -6.21 -0.77 15.06
C GLN A 78 -5.31 -1.89 15.59
N ASN A 79 -4.00 -1.66 15.60
CA ASN A 79 -3.03 -2.67 16.06
C ASN A 79 -2.65 -2.54 17.56
N GLY A 80 -3.13 -1.51 18.25
CA GLY A 80 -2.84 -1.27 19.66
C GLY A 80 -1.50 -0.59 19.93
N VAL A 81 -0.75 -0.19 18.89
CA VAL A 81 0.52 0.53 19.06
C VAL A 81 0.25 2.03 19.10
N SER A 82 0.76 2.70 20.14
CA SER A 82 0.64 4.16 20.28
C SER A 82 1.38 4.88 19.16
N THR A 83 0.82 6.00 18.71
CA THR A 83 1.50 6.92 17.78
C THR A 83 2.44 7.91 18.49
N ALA A 84 2.35 7.99 19.81
CA ALA A 84 3.17 8.88 20.63
C ALA A 84 4.53 8.24 20.91
N ARG A 85 5.62 8.92 20.51
CA ARG A 85 6.99 8.43 20.71
C ARG A 85 7.38 8.31 22.19
N GLU A 86 6.78 9.12 23.07
CA GLU A 86 6.99 9.07 24.52
C GLU A 86 5.95 8.17 25.24
N GLY A 87 5.15 7.42 24.48
CA GLY A 87 4.13 6.53 25.03
C GLY A 87 2.86 7.20 25.53
N VAL A 88 2.84 8.53 25.65
CA VAL A 88 1.66 9.30 26.11
C VAL A 88 1.07 10.09 24.94
N PRO A 89 -0.12 9.67 24.44
CA PRO A 89 -0.81 10.40 23.38
C PRO A 89 -1.29 11.78 23.86
N SER A 90 -1.31 12.75 22.96
CA SER A 90 -1.88 14.07 23.24
C SER A 90 -3.41 13.99 23.37
N SER A 91 -4.01 14.94 24.11
CA SER A 91 -5.47 15.03 24.24
C SER A 91 -6.18 15.14 22.90
N LEU A 92 -5.56 15.85 21.93
CA LEU A 92 -6.10 15.98 20.58
C LEU A 92 -6.06 14.64 19.83
N SER A 93 -4.94 13.89 19.90
CA SER A 93 -4.83 12.60 19.23
C SER A 93 -5.77 11.55 19.82
N ILE A 94 -6.11 11.65 21.11
CA ILE A 94 -7.15 10.83 21.73
C ILE A 94 -8.53 11.26 21.22
N ALA A 95 -8.81 12.55 21.20
CA ALA A 95 -10.12 13.08 20.79
C ALA A 95 -10.45 12.82 19.31
N ASN A 96 -9.46 12.86 18.43
CA ASN A 96 -9.65 12.61 16.99
C ASN A 96 -9.45 11.13 16.60
N GLY A 97 -9.09 10.23 17.54
CA GLY A 97 -8.89 8.81 17.29
C GLY A 97 -7.55 8.42 16.69
N SER A 98 -6.57 9.36 16.56
CA SER A 98 -5.26 9.06 15.97
C SER A 98 -4.18 8.58 16.96
N SER A 99 -4.56 8.32 18.21
CA SER A 99 -3.62 7.90 19.26
C SER A 99 -3.05 6.50 19.09
N VAL A 100 -3.65 5.67 18.23
CA VAL A 100 -3.25 4.29 17.95
C VAL A 100 -3.09 4.10 16.44
N MET A 101 -2.13 3.29 16.03
CA MET A 101 -1.89 2.98 14.61
C MET A 101 -3.00 2.10 14.04
N SER A 102 -3.48 2.46 12.87
CA SER A 102 -4.49 1.73 12.10
C SER A 102 -3.88 0.55 11.33
N VAL A 103 -4.73 -0.41 10.95
CA VAL A 103 -4.39 -1.54 10.06
C VAL A 103 -5.20 -1.42 8.77
N PRO A 104 -4.80 -0.52 7.84
CA PRO A 104 -5.62 -0.15 6.71
C PRO A 104 -5.67 -1.22 5.62
N ASP A 105 -6.76 -1.20 4.85
CA ASP A 105 -6.83 -1.85 3.55
C ASP A 105 -5.84 -1.23 2.56
N GLN A 106 -5.51 -1.97 1.49
CA GLN A 106 -4.67 -1.48 0.41
C GLN A 106 -5.15 -2.06 -0.91
N TYR A 107 -5.06 -1.29 -1.99
CA TYR A 107 -5.29 -1.83 -3.32
C TYR A 107 -4.29 -1.33 -4.36
N MET A 108 -4.17 -2.08 -5.43
CA MET A 108 -3.39 -1.74 -6.61
C MET A 108 -4.16 -2.11 -7.86
N ILE A 109 -4.17 -1.21 -8.84
CA ILE A 109 -4.67 -1.45 -10.19
C ILE A 109 -3.52 -1.18 -11.15
N ARG A 110 -3.32 -2.08 -12.10
CA ARG A 110 -2.29 -1.97 -13.13
C ARG A 110 -2.86 -2.38 -14.47
N ILE A 111 -2.73 -1.52 -15.47
CA ILE A 111 -3.17 -1.79 -16.84
C ILE A 111 -2.09 -1.34 -17.82
N GLY A 112 -1.94 -2.07 -18.92
CA GLY A 112 -0.95 -1.71 -19.91
C GLY A 112 -0.97 -2.59 -21.15
N ALA A 113 0.02 -2.35 -22.00
CA ALA A 113 0.25 -3.09 -23.22
C ALA A 113 1.69 -3.60 -23.30
N ASN A 114 1.85 -4.75 -23.93
CA ASN A 114 3.12 -5.36 -24.24
C ASN A 114 3.28 -5.44 -25.77
N PHE A 115 4.48 -5.16 -26.25
CA PHE A 115 4.90 -5.24 -27.66
C PHE A 115 5.98 -6.30 -27.78
N ASN A 116 5.67 -7.40 -28.47
CA ASN A 116 6.59 -8.51 -28.67
C ASN A 116 7.42 -8.27 -29.94
N VAL A 117 8.74 -8.29 -29.80
CA VAL A 117 9.72 -8.17 -30.88
C VAL A 117 10.78 -9.27 -30.68
N ASP A 118 10.68 -10.36 -31.42
CA ASP A 118 11.54 -11.53 -31.28
C ASP A 118 11.62 -12.06 -29.82
N ASN A 119 12.80 -11.96 -29.23
CA ASN A 119 13.03 -12.38 -27.83
C ASN A 119 12.73 -11.28 -26.80
N TRP A 120 12.38 -10.07 -27.27
CA TRP A 120 12.12 -8.92 -26.41
C TRP A 120 10.62 -8.65 -26.28
N ILE A 121 10.22 -8.20 -25.10
CA ILE A 121 8.90 -7.61 -24.87
C ILE A 121 9.12 -6.23 -24.26
N PHE A 122 8.63 -5.20 -24.92
CA PHE A 122 8.57 -3.85 -24.39
C PHE A 122 7.18 -3.62 -23.79
N SER A 123 7.12 -3.14 -22.57
CA SER A 123 5.88 -2.92 -21.85
C SER A 123 5.70 -1.46 -21.50
N GLY A 124 4.47 -1.00 -21.56
CA GLY A 124 4.08 0.32 -21.09
C GLY A 124 2.72 0.24 -20.41
N GLY A 125 2.59 0.83 -19.22
CA GLY A 125 1.36 0.78 -18.47
C GLY A 125 1.21 1.93 -17.49
N VAL A 126 0.08 1.92 -16.81
CA VAL A 126 -0.24 2.79 -15.68
C VAL A 126 -0.54 1.91 -14.47
N ARG A 127 -0.04 2.34 -13.34
CA ARG A 127 -0.21 1.69 -12.04
C ARG A 127 -0.76 2.71 -11.05
N ASP A 128 -1.86 2.35 -10.39
CA ASP A 128 -2.41 3.07 -9.24
C ASP A 128 -2.24 2.23 -7.99
N GLU A 129 -1.63 2.80 -6.96
CA GLU A 129 -1.46 2.23 -5.62
C GLU A 129 -2.15 3.14 -4.63
N CYS A 130 -3.04 2.59 -3.82
CA CYS A 130 -3.84 3.37 -2.91
C CYS A 130 -3.92 2.73 -1.52
N LEU A 131 -3.82 3.60 -0.52
CA LEU A 131 -4.22 3.33 0.85
C LEU A 131 -5.51 4.13 1.09
N PRO A 132 -6.68 3.47 1.18
CA PRO A 132 -7.96 4.17 1.23
C PRO A 132 -8.18 4.88 2.58
N VAL A 133 -9.07 5.87 2.56
CA VAL A 133 -9.52 6.56 3.79
C VAL A 133 -10.38 5.62 4.65
N HIS A 134 -11.23 4.83 4.00
CA HIS A 134 -12.14 3.88 4.62
C HIS A 134 -11.85 2.47 4.14
N ASP A 135 -11.88 1.52 5.08
CA ASP A 135 -11.75 0.10 4.81
C ASP A 135 -13.09 -0.49 4.38
N LEU A 136 -13.06 -1.58 3.60
CA LEU A 136 -14.28 -2.26 3.16
C LEU A 136 -14.97 -3.00 4.32
N ILE A 137 -14.19 -3.60 5.21
CA ILE A 137 -14.67 -4.36 6.35
C ILE A 137 -13.83 -3.98 7.56
N GLY A 138 -14.48 -3.81 8.70
CA GLY A 138 -13.86 -3.35 9.95
C GLY A 138 -14.07 -1.86 10.16
N GLY A 139 -13.32 -1.28 11.04
CA GLY A 139 -13.31 0.15 11.31
C GLY A 139 -12.25 0.87 10.46
N SER A 140 -12.34 2.19 10.46
CA SER A 140 -11.37 3.06 9.78
C SER A 140 -10.71 4.04 10.75
N ASP A 141 -10.79 3.74 12.03
CA ASP A 141 -10.20 4.52 13.10
C ASP A 141 -8.69 4.29 13.19
N GLY A 142 -8.04 5.14 13.96
CA GLY A 142 -6.61 5.07 14.12
C GLY A 142 -5.83 5.90 13.11
N PHE A 143 -4.55 6.05 13.41
CA PHE A 143 -3.64 6.81 12.58
C PHE A 143 -3.30 6.05 11.30
N ARG A 144 -3.58 6.66 10.17
CA ARG A 144 -3.16 6.22 8.83
C ARG A 144 -2.82 7.42 7.96
N ARG A 145 -2.09 7.17 6.91
CA ARG A 145 -1.76 8.17 5.89
C ARG A 145 -2.38 7.77 4.55
N PRO A 146 -3.69 8.00 4.37
CA PRO A 146 -4.37 7.61 3.15
C PRO A 146 -3.93 8.48 1.98
N GLY A 147 -4.02 7.91 0.79
CA GLY A 147 -3.65 8.57 -0.44
C GLY A 147 -3.39 7.58 -1.56
N PHE A 148 -3.07 8.09 -2.74
CA PHE A 148 -2.80 7.28 -3.91
C PHE A 148 -1.58 7.78 -4.68
N ILE A 149 -1.00 6.87 -5.47
CA ILE A 149 0.13 7.16 -6.36
C ILE A 149 -0.20 6.59 -7.72
N ILE A 150 -0.30 7.45 -8.73
CA ILE A 150 -0.40 7.04 -10.13
C ILE A 150 1.00 7.10 -10.75
N SER A 151 1.46 5.98 -11.27
CA SER A 151 2.76 5.82 -11.90
C SER A 151 2.63 5.40 -13.35
N GLY A 152 3.45 5.96 -14.24
CA GLY A 152 3.76 5.35 -15.52
C GLY A 152 4.77 4.22 -15.32
N GLU A 153 4.55 3.07 -15.96
CA GLU A 153 5.36 1.88 -15.74
C GLU A 153 5.92 1.33 -17.04
N PRO A 154 7.03 1.88 -17.56
CA PRO A 154 7.79 1.24 -18.63
C PRO A 154 8.44 -0.05 -18.13
N GLY A 155 8.52 -1.03 -19.02
CA GLY A 155 9.12 -2.31 -18.70
C GLY A 155 9.76 -2.97 -19.91
N VAL A 156 10.68 -3.88 -19.66
CA VAL A 156 11.33 -4.71 -20.67
C VAL A 156 11.44 -6.15 -20.16
N THR A 157 11.21 -7.10 -21.04
CA THR A 157 11.40 -8.52 -20.77
C THR A 157 12.23 -9.13 -21.89
N LEU A 158 13.27 -9.90 -21.53
CA LEU A 158 14.11 -10.67 -22.44
C LEU A 158 13.86 -12.16 -22.21
N LYS A 159 13.38 -12.85 -23.24
CA LYS A 159 13.16 -14.30 -23.24
C LYS A 159 14.38 -15.01 -23.79
N LEU A 160 15.07 -15.76 -22.95
CA LEU A 160 16.14 -16.68 -23.33
C LEU A 160 15.62 -18.11 -23.30
N LYS A 161 16.35 -19.06 -23.86
CA LYS A 161 15.91 -20.48 -23.97
C LYS A 161 15.51 -21.11 -22.63
N LYS A 162 16.17 -20.75 -21.53
CA LYS A 162 15.96 -21.34 -20.19
C LYS A 162 15.64 -20.31 -19.11
N VAL A 163 15.77 -19.02 -19.40
CA VAL A 163 15.61 -17.94 -18.43
C VAL A 163 14.82 -16.80 -19.05
N THR A 164 13.95 -16.20 -18.30
CA THR A 164 13.30 -14.95 -18.66
C THR A 164 13.73 -13.87 -17.67
N LEU A 165 14.30 -12.80 -18.19
CA LEU A 165 14.69 -11.62 -17.40
C LEU A 165 13.68 -10.51 -17.67
N TYR A 166 13.25 -9.81 -16.61
CA TYR A 166 12.34 -8.68 -16.75
C TYR A 166 12.69 -7.56 -15.78
N ALA A 167 12.41 -6.34 -16.21
CA ALA A 167 12.54 -5.14 -15.40
C ALA A 167 11.36 -4.21 -15.70
N PHE A 168 10.75 -3.69 -14.63
CA PHE A 168 9.71 -2.67 -14.67
C PHE A 168 10.09 -1.55 -13.73
N VAL A 169 9.89 -0.31 -14.16
CA VAL A 169 10.27 0.88 -13.38
C VAL A 169 9.05 1.78 -13.22
N PRO A 170 8.35 1.74 -12.09
CA PRO A 170 7.25 2.67 -11.84
C PRO A 170 7.81 4.09 -11.61
N ILE A 171 7.36 5.03 -12.43
CA ILE A 171 7.71 6.45 -12.33
C ILE A 171 6.47 7.18 -11.87
N ALA A 172 6.48 7.69 -10.63
CA ALA A 172 5.34 8.39 -10.07
C ALA A 172 5.08 9.71 -10.82
N ILE A 173 3.87 9.84 -11.36
CA ILE A 173 3.40 11.02 -12.09
C ILE A 173 2.54 11.89 -11.15
N ILE A 174 1.66 11.26 -10.38
CA ILE A 174 0.76 11.91 -9.43
C ILE A 174 0.94 11.25 -8.07
N ARG A 175 1.07 12.07 -7.04
CA ARG A 175 1.02 11.63 -5.64
C ARG A 175 0.08 12.56 -4.91
N ASP A 176 -0.92 12.00 -4.28
CA ASP A 176 -1.86 12.76 -3.49
C ASP A 176 -2.09 12.10 -2.14
N ARG A 177 -2.07 12.90 -1.09
CA ARG A 177 -2.39 12.49 0.28
C ARG A 177 -3.77 13.03 0.62
N THR A 178 -4.71 12.13 0.84
CA THR A 178 -6.07 12.48 1.25
C THR A 178 -6.15 12.62 2.78
N GLN A 179 -7.12 13.39 3.24
CA GLN A 179 -7.39 13.48 4.68
C GLN A 179 -7.90 12.14 5.21
N SER A 180 -7.31 11.67 6.31
CA SER A 180 -7.80 10.51 7.07
C SER A 180 -9.07 10.87 7.86
N VAL A 181 -9.72 9.86 8.45
CA VAL A 181 -10.84 10.10 9.38
C VAL A 181 -10.41 10.98 10.55
N PRO A 182 -9.29 10.73 11.26
CA PRO A 182 -8.77 11.63 12.28
C PRO A 182 -8.48 13.05 11.79
N ASP A 183 -7.97 13.23 10.56
CA ASP A 183 -7.70 14.56 10.00
C ASP A 183 -9.00 15.36 9.82
N LYS A 184 -10.07 14.71 9.36
CA LYS A 184 -11.41 15.33 9.22
C LYS A 184 -11.98 15.74 10.57
N ILE A 185 -11.90 14.84 11.57
CA ILE A 185 -12.33 15.16 12.94
C ILE A 185 -11.51 16.33 13.52
N THR A 186 -10.23 16.37 13.27
CA THR A 186 -9.37 17.50 13.70
C THR A 186 -9.82 18.81 13.06
N THR A 187 -10.11 18.79 11.76
CA THR A 187 -10.66 19.97 11.03
C THR A 187 -11.98 20.44 11.65
N GLU A 188 -12.88 19.53 11.98
CA GLU A 188 -14.14 19.85 12.64
C GLU A 188 -13.96 20.43 14.03
N LEU A 189 -13.05 19.88 14.83
CA LEU A 189 -12.78 20.31 16.21
C LEU A 189 -12.02 21.66 16.28
N THR A 190 -11.15 21.93 15.32
CA THR A 190 -10.23 23.08 15.38
C THR A 190 -10.56 24.18 14.36
N GLY A 191 -11.41 23.89 13.38
CA GLY A 191 -11.73 24.80 12.28
C GLY A 191 -10.57 25.05 11.29
N LYS A 192 -9.59 24.16 11.25
CA LYS A 192 -8.38 24.29 10.40
C LYS A 192 -8.17 23.04 9.57
#